data_97310fa414c5a762e219bbdc19957b46
#
_entry.id   97310fa414c5a762e219bbdc19957b46
#
_cell.length_a   1.000
_cell.length_b   1.000
_cell.length_c   1.000
_cell.angle_alpha   90.00
_cell.angle_beta   90.00
_cell.angle_gamma   90.00
#
_symmetry.space_group_name_H-M   'P 1'
#
loop_
_entity.id
_entity.type
_entity.pdbx_description
1 polymer ?
#
loop_
_entity_poly.entity_id
_entity_poly.type
_entity_poly.pdbx_seq_one_letter_code
_entity_poly.pdbx_strand_id
1 'polypeptide(L)'
;MATIHPTAIVADGAQLHPSVQVGPFCIIESGAVLGANCVLDSHVRIYSATKMGQGNRICHGVTLGSEPQDLTYTASQSCPLIIGDNNHFKEYVNISHGIKSEHGTIVGNNNYF
;
A
#
# COMPACT_ATOMS: atom_id res chain seq x y z
N MET A 1 6.47 -9.55 15.52
CA MET A 1 5.99 -8.15 15.54
C MET A 1 6.70 -7.37 14.44
N ALA A 2 5.97 -6.57 13.68
CA ALA A 2 6.58 -5.78 12.62
C ALA A 2 7.61 -4.79 13.18
N THR A 3 8.67 -4.52 12.41
CA THR A 3 9.70 -3.55 12.78
C THR A 3 9.27 -2.18 12.21
N ILE A 4 8.91 -1.27 13.10
CA ILE A 4 8.35 0.02 12.70
C ILE A 4 9.26 1.13 13.21
N HIS A 5 9.74 1.98 12.29
CA HIS A 5 10.56 3.12 12.69
C HIS A 5 9.75 4.06 13.60
N PRO A 6 10.36 4.64 14.64
CA PRO A 6 9.62 5.48 15.60
C PRO A 6 8.88 6.68 14.99
N THR A 7 9.33 7.17 13.82
CA THR A 7 8.67 8.31 13.16
C THR A 7 7.52 7.88 12.26
N ALA A 8 7.35 6.58 12.00
CA ALA A 8 6.26 6.10 11.16
C ALA A 8 4.94 6.11 11.93
N ILE A 9 3.85 6.33 11.21
CA ILE A 9 2.50 6.31 11.77
C ILE A 9 1.78 5.11 11.19
N VAL A 10 1.45 4.14 12.04
CA VAL A 10 0.66 2.97 11.66
C VAL A 10 -0.65 3.05 12.42
N ALA A 11 -1.75 3.24 11.69
CA ALA A 11 -3.07 3.41 12.31
C ALA A 11 -3.56 2.10 12.93
N ASP A 12 -4.37 2.22 13.98
CA ASP A 12 -5.09 1.07 14.51
C ASP A 12 -5.97 0.50 13.40
N GLY A 13 -6.03 -0.82 13.29
CA GLY A 13 -6.77 -1.47 12.21
C GLY A 13 -5.95 -1.76 10.97
N ALA A 14 -4.74 -1.25 10.85
CA ALA A 14 -3.80 -1.73 9.83
C ALA A 14 -3.30 -3.12 10.24
N GLN A 15 -3.22 -4.03 9.27
CA GLN A 15 -2.80 -5.40 9.52
C GLN A 15 -1.44 -5.66 8.86
N LEU A 16 -0.40 -5.74 9.66
CA LEU A 16 0.95 -5.98 9.18
C LEU A 16 1.44 -7.33 9.68
N HIS A 17 1.93 -8.17 8.75
CA HIS A 17 2.58 -9.40 9.15
C HIS A 17 3.79 -9.08 10.04
N PRO A 18 4.12 -9.91 11.04
CA PRO A 18 5.24 -9.65 11.95
C PRO A 18 6.60 -9.43 11.28
N SER A 19 6.78 -9.91 10.05
CA SER A 19 8.04 -9.75 9.31
C SER A 19 8.12 -8.44 8.51
N VAL A 20 7.09 -7.61 8.51
CA VAL A 20 7.08 -6.35 7.78
C VAL A 20 8.06 -5.35 8.40
N GLN A 21 8.77 -4.62 7.55
CA GLN A 21 9.67 -3.55 7.97
C GLN A 21 9.16 -2.22 7.43
N VAL A 22 8.97 -1.24 8.31
CA VAL A 22 8.44 0.08 7.97
C VAL A 22 9.50 1.14 8.29
N GLY A 23 9.95 1.84 7.27
CA GLY A 23 10.97 2.88 7.41
C GLY A 23 10.43 4.20 7.96
N PRO A 24 11.31 5.22 8.06
CA PRO A 24 10.94 6.49 8.69
C PRO A 24 9.91 7.28 7.87
N PHE A 25 9.08 8.01 8.59
CA PHE A 25 8.08 8.92 8.04
C PHE A 25 7.06 8.25 7.12
N CYS A 26 6.87 6.94 7.25
CA CYS A 26 5.81 6.24 6.55
C CYS A 26 4.47 6.46 7.25
N ILE A 27 3.39 6.39 6.47
CA ILE A 27 2.02 6.45 7.01
C ILE A 27 1.25 5.26 6.45
N ILE A 28 0.72 4.44 7.33
CA ILE A 28 -0.10 3.28 6.95
C ILE A 28 -1.46 3.45 7.58
N GLU A 29 -2.50 3.56 6.74
CA GLU A 29 -3.85 3.85 7.20
C GLU A 29 -4.56 2.61 7.71
N SER A 30 -5.59 2.84 8.52
CA SER A 30 -6.45 1.78 9.02
C SER A 30 -7.11 1.04 7.85
N GLY A 31 -7.14 -0.27 7.91
CA GLY A 31 -7.70 -1.12 6.85
C GLY A 31 -6.69 -1.62 5.84
N ALA A 32 -5.51 -1.02 5.77
CA ALA A 32 -4.43 -1.52 4.91
C ALA A 32 -3.93 -2.88 5.41
N VAL A 33 -3.59 -3.77 4.47
CA VAL A 33 -3.09 -5.11 4.80
C VAL A 33 -1.77 -5.32 4.07
N LEU A 34 -0.73 -5.66 4.82
CA LEU A 34 0.60 -5.92 4.28
C LEU A 34 1.04 -7.34 4.64
N GLY A 35 1.33 -8.15 3.63
CA GLY A 35 1.75 -9.53 3.81
C GLY A 35 3.20 -9.67 4.27
N ALA A 36 3.65 -10.91 4.42
CA ALA A 36 4.95 -11.24 4.95
C ALA A 36 6.09 -10.62 4.13
N ASN A 37 7.14 -10.23 4.82
CA ASN A 37 8.40 -9.79 4.22
C ASN A 37 8.28 -8.55 3.31
N CYS A 38 7.23 -7.76 3.47
CA CYS A 38 7.16 -6.47 2.80
C CYS A 38 8.12 -5.48 3.48
N VAL A 39 8.80 -4.67 2.66
CA VAL A 39 9.76 -3.68 3.15
C VAL A 39 9.40 -2.32 2.58
N LEU A 40 9.13 -1.37 3.46
CA LEU A 40 8.83 0.01 3.10
C LEU A 40 10.03 0.90 3.42
N ASP A 41 10.50 1.66 2.44
CA ASP A 41 11.56 2.64 2.62
C ASP A 41 11.00 3.88 3.36
N SER A 42 11.49 5.06 3.12
CA SER A 42 11.01 6.26 3.82
C SER A 42 9.91 6.98 3.04
N HIS A 43 9.05 7.71 3.77
CA HIS A 43 8.00 8.55 3.18
C HIS A 43 7.03 7.80 2.27
N VAL A 44 6.77 6.54 2.57
CA VAL A 44 5.78 5.73 1.86
C VAL A 44 4.41 5.93 2.52
N ARG A 45 3.37 6.10 1.70
CA ARG A 45 2.01 6.16 2.22
C ARG A 45 1.17 5.03 1.65
N ILE A 46 0.63 4.21 2.54
CA ILE A 46 -0.29 3.12 2.18
C ILE A 46 -1.69 3.51 2.64
N TYR A 47 -2.57 3.71 1.70
CA TYR A 47 -3.96 4.11 1.99
C TYR A 47 -4.82 2.91 2.38
N SER A 48 -5.95 3.19 3.00
CA SER A 48 -6.81 2.17 3.63
C SER A 48 -7.33 1.11 2.66
N ALA A 49 -7.46 1.45 1.38
CA ALA A 49 -7.99 0.51 0.38
C ALA A 49 -6.97 -0.52 -0.10
N THR A 50 -5.74 -0.49 0.39
CA THR A 50 -4.64 -1.31 -0.14
C THR A 50 -4.54 -2.65 0.58
N LYS A 51 -4.51 -3.73 -0.20
CA LYS A 51 -4.26 -5.08 0.27
C LYS A 51 -3.10 -5.65 -0.51
N MET A 52 -1.99 -5.99 0.14
CA MET A 52 -0.85 -6.54 -0.60
C MET A 52 -0.40 -7.89 -0.04
N GLY A 53 0.12 -8.71 -0.93
CA GLY A 53 0.70 -9.99 -0.60
C GLY A 53 2.10 -9.86 0.01
N GLN A 54 2.92 -10.87 -0.16
CA GLN A 54 4.23 -10.96 0.49
C GLN A 54 5.36 -10.48 -0.42
N GLY A 55 6.49 -10.17 0.19
CA GLY A 55 7.76 -9.92 -0.52
C GLY A 55 7.79 -8.65 -1.36
N ASN A 56 6.87 -7.73 -1.15
CA ASN A 56 6.85 -6.48 -1.91
C ASN A 56 7.85 -5.49 -1.33
N ARG A 57 8.61 -4.84 -2.20
CA ARG A 57 9.53 -3.77 -1.82
C ARG A 57 9.00 -2.44 -2.32
N ILE A 58 8.85 -1.50 -1.40
CA ILE A 58 8.26 -0.20 -1.69
C ILE A 58 9.29 0.88 -1.38
N CYS A 59 9.76 1.57 -2.41
CA CYS A 59 10.82 2.55 -2.28
C CYS A 59 10.31 3.91 -1.85
N HIS A 60 11.24 4.84 -1.66
CA HIS A 60 10.96 6.16 -1.12
C HIS A 60 9.87 6.91 -1.90
N GLY A 61 8.95 7.52 -1.18
CA GLY A 61 7.94 8.41 -1.75
C GLY A 61 6.81 7.74 -2.51
N VAL A 62 6.74 6.41 -2.49
CA VAL A 62 5.66 5.67 -3.15
C VAL A 62 4.36 5.86 -2.41
N THR A 63 3.24 6.02 -3.15
CA THR A 63 1.90 6.05 -2.59
C THR A 63 1.06 4.96 -3.24
N LEU A 64 0.39 4.16 -2.42
CA LEU A 64 -0.43 3.05 -2.89
C LEU A 64 -1.85 3.16 -2.34
N GLY A 65 -2.84 3.10 -3.22
CA GLY A 65 -4.24 3.10 -2.83
C GLY A 65 -4.86 4.47 -2.67
N SER A 66 -4.22 5.54 -3.19
CA SER A 66 -4.78 6.88 -3.16
C SER A 66 -6.07 6.98 -3.97
N GLU A 67 -6.84 8.04 -3.75
CA GLU A 67 -8.06 8.28 -4.50
C GLU A 67 -7.74 8.46 -5.98
N PRO A 68 -8.58 7.90 -6.88
CA PRO A 68 -8.41 8.11 -8.31
C PRO A 68 -8.54 9.58 -8.68
N GLN A 69 -7.78 10.01 -9.69
CA GLN A 69 -7.84 11.37 -10.21
C GLN A 69 -8.97 11.53 -11.25
N ASP A 70 -10.16 11.12 -10.88
CA ASP A 70 -11.34 11.20 -11.72
C ASP A 70 -12.30 12.21 -11.13
N LEU A 71 -12.68 13.23 -11.90
CA LEU A 71 -13.55 14.30 -11.44
C LEU A 71 -14.95 13.80 -11.05
N THR A 72 -15.34 12.62 -11.52
CA THR A 72 -16.63 12.02 -11.18
C THR A 72 -16.55 11.06 -9.99
N TYR A 73 -15.36 10.88 -9.41
CA TYR A 73 -15.17 9.96 -8.30
C TYR A 73 -15.95 10.41 -7.05
N THR A 74 -16.58 9.44 -6.37
CA THR A 74 -17.11 9.63 -5.03
C THR A 74 -16.63 8.48 -4.14
N ALA A 75 -16.54 8.71 -2.83
CA ALA A 75 -16.06 7.70 -1.89
C ALA A 75 -16.89 6.40 -1.94
N SER A 76 -18.19 6.50 -2.23
CA SER A 76 -19.06 5.34 -2.34
C SER A 76 -18.77 4.45 -3.56
N GLN A 77 -17.96 4.94 -4.50
CA GLN A 77 -17.58 4.20 -5.71
C GLN A 77 -16.21 3.54 -5.58
N SER A 78 -15.52 3.75 -4.46
CA SER A 78 -14.16 3.23 -4.30
C SER A 78 -14.14 1.72 -4.22
N CYS A 79 -13.07 1.13 -4.74
CA CYS A 79 -12.78 -0.31 -4.71
C CYS A 79 -11.33 -0.51 -4.25
N PRO A 80 -11.00 -1.67 -3.68
CA PRO A 80 -9.64 -1.86 -3.16
C PRO A 80 -8.57 -1.88 -4.24
N LEU A 81 -7.36 -1.57 -3.83
CA LEU A 81 -6.15 -1.84 -4.62
C LEU A 81 -5.60 -3.17 -4.10
N ILE A 82 -5.57 -4.17 -4.98
CA ILE A 82 -5.07 -5.51 -4.65
C ILE A 82 -3.71 -5.70 -5.28
N ILE A 83 -2.70 -5.93 -4.47
CA ILE A 83 -1.32 -6.13 -4.91
C ILE A 83 -0.90 -7.56 -4.58
N GLY A 84 -0.35 -8.25 -5.56
CA GLY A 84 0.15 -9.62 -5.38
C GLY A 84 1.51 -9.65 -4.68
N ASP A 85 2.37 -10.57 -5.09
CA ASP A 85 3.62 -10.86 -4.39
C ASP A 85 4.84 -10.40 -5.18
N ASN A 86 5.91 -10.09 -4.44
CA ASN A 86 7.26 -9.88 -4.99
C ASN A 86 7.33 -8.77 -6.04
N ASN A 87 6.57 -7.70 -5.84
CA ASN A 87 6.66 -6.52 -6.68
C ASN A 87 7.68 -5.53 -6.11
N HIS A 88 8.31 -4.77 -7.00
CA HIS A 88 9.24 -3.72 -6.62
C HIS A 88 8.72 -2.39 -7.15
N PHE A 89 8.29 -1.53 -6.24
CA PHE A 89 7.81 -0.18 -6.57
C PHE A 89 8.96 0.79 -6.36
N LYS A 90 9.48 1.35 -7.45
CA LYS A 90 10.58 2.30 -7.41
C LYS A 90 10.09 3.66 -6.91
N GLU A 91 11.02 4.57 -6.67
CA GLU A 91 10.74 5.87 -6.05
C GLU A 91 9.62 6.64 -6.75
N TYR A 92 8.74 7.21 -5.93
CA TYR A 92 7.64 8.10 -6.33
C TYR A 92 6.57 7.48 -7.22
N VAL A 93 6.51 6.16 -7.33
CA VAL A 93 5.41 5.48 -8.01
C VAL A 93 4.11 5.75 -7.24
N ASN A 94 3.04 6.07 -7.95
CA ASN A 94 1.71 6.25 -7.37
C ASN A 94 0.72 5.34 -8.08
N ILE A 95 0.01 4.51 -7.32
CA ILE A 95 -1.05 3.64 -7.84
C ILE A 95 -2.31 3.90 -7.02
N SER A 96 -3.38 4.33 -7.70
CA SER A 96 -4.66 4.60 -7.06
C SER A 96 -5.51 3.33 -6.94
N HIS A 97 -6.46 3.34 -5.98
CA HIS A 97 -7.44 2.26 -5.92
C HIS A 97 -8.45 2.39 -7.07
N GLY A 98 -9.23 1.32 -7.32
CA GLY A 98 -10.18 1.31 -8.43
C GLY A 98 -11.48 2.03 -8.14
N ILE A 99 -12.28 2.21 -9.20
CA ILE A 99 -13.62 2.80 -9.15
C ILE A 99 -14.59 1.84 -9.81
N LYS A 100 -15.75 1.60 -9.17
CA LYS A 100 -16.87 0.85 -9.74
C LYS A 100 -16.49 -0.53 -10.29
N SER A 101 -15.45 -1.12 -9.76
CA SER A 101 -15.04 -2.46 -10.14
C SER A 101 -15.25 -3.40 -8.96
N GLU A 102 -15.84 -4.55 -9.21
CA GLU A 102 -16.05 -5.56 -8.17
C GLU A 102 -14.73 -5.99 -7.53
N HIS A 103 -13.67 -6.03 -8.31
CA HIS A 103 -12.35 -6.49 -7.86
C HIS A 103 -11.34 -5.36 -7.59
N GLY A 104 -11.69 -4.13 -7.93
CA GLY A 104 -10.81 -2.99 -7.79
C GLY A 104 -9.66 -3.00 -8.80
N THR A 105 -8.58 -2.31 -8.46
CA THR A 105 -7.35 -2.30 -9.25
C THR A 105 -6.47 -3.45 -8.80
N ILE A 106 -6.00 -4.25 -9.73
CA ILE A 106 -5.19 -5.44 -9.43
C ILE A 106 -3.80 -5.28 -10.02
N VAL A 107 -2.80 -5.42 -9.15
CA VAL A 107 -1.39 -5.49 -9.53
C VAL A 107 -0.95 -6.94 -9.31
N GLY A 108 -0.46 -7.60 -10.35
CA GLY A 108 -0.05 -9.00 -10.25
C GLY A 108 1.24 -9.19 -9.46
N ASN A 109 2.01 -10.21 -9.83
CA ASN A 109 3.22 -10.61 -9.12
C ASN A 109 4.47 -10.28 -9.93
N ASN A 110 5.60 -10.12 -9.23
CA ASN A 110 6.92 -10.01 -9.83
C ASN A 110 7.07 -8.83 -10.82
N ASN A 111 6.37 -7.73 -10.55
CA ASN A 111 6.47 -6.54 -11.38
C ASN A 111 7.55 -5.60 -10.84
N TYR A 112 8.11 -4.83 -11.74
CA TYR A 112 9.08 -3.79 -11.42
C TYR A 112 8.59 -2.48 -12.04
N PHE A 113 8.31 -1.50 -11.20
CA PHE A 113 7.76 -0.22 -11.64
C PHE A 113 8.77 0.91 -11.55
#